data_2dbf8d6f2d38d1fee10184b84cd6d406
#
_entry.id   2dbf8d6f2d38d1fee10184b84cd6d406
#
_cell.length_a   1.000
_cell.length_b   1.000
_cell.length_c   1.000
_cell.angle_alpha   90.00
_cell.angle_beta   90.00
_cell.angle_gamma   90.00
#
_symmetry.space_group_name_H-M   'P 1'
#
loop_
_entity.id
_entity.type
_entity.pdbx_description
1 polymer ?
#
loop_
_entity_poly.entity_id
_entity_poly.type
_entity_poly.pdbx_seq_one_letter_code
_entity_poly.pdbx_strand_id
1 'polypeptide(L)'
;MVTKFYVSAFEYDPYSDKNLIYSSIADDYMWFDTWTGVKDLPHWERPLKLNFGDDEVMTREEKQQFVDAFDAHGVPIYWRQGDISVICNFRTAHGRPGFNLEKGEK
;
A
#
# COMPACT_ATOMS: atom_id res chain seq x y z
N MET A 1 -8.27 -22.14 -3.29
CA MET A 1 -8.13 -21.95 -1.82
C MET A 1 -8.08 -20.47 -1.56
N VAL A 2 -8.93 -19.93 -0.70
CA VAL A 2 -8.89 -18.52 -0.28
C VAL A 2 -8.38 -18.48 1.14
N THR A 3 -7.36 -17.68 1.40
CA THR A 3 -6.82 -17.49 2.75
C THR A 3 -7.22 -16.09 3.23
N LYS A 4 -7.84 -16.02 4.41
CA LYS A 4 -8.21 -14.75 5.06
C LYS A 4 -7.32 -14.53 6.27
N PHE A 5 -6.86 -13.28 6.42
CA PHE A 5 -6.15 -12.82 7.60
C PHE A 5 -6.92 -11.65 8.21
N TYR A 6 -7.22 -11.75 9.49
CA TYR A 6 -7.79 -10.65 10.26
C TYR A 6 -6.67 -10.02 11.07
N VAL A 7 -6.41 -8.76 10.83
CA VAL A 7 -5.34 -8.01 11.49
C VAL A 7 -5.87 -6.67 11.96
N SER A 8 -5.28 -6.13 13.01
CA SER A 8 -5.55 -4.75 13.42
C SER A 8 -5.01 -3.79 12.36
N ALA A 9 -5.79 -2.79 11.98
CA ALA A 9 -5.31 -1.69 11.14
C ALA A 9 -4.49 -0.67 11.94
N PHE A 10 -4.56 -0.73 13.27
CA PHE A 10 -3.88 0.20 14.16
C PHE A 10 -3.04 -0.55 15.16
N GLU A 11 -1.81 -0.09 15.33
CA GLU A 11 -0.88 -0.56 16.35
C GLU A 11 -0.49 0.59 17.25
N TYR A 12 -0.44 0.32 18.56
CA TYR A 12 -0.03 1.33 19.53
C TYR A 12 1.49 1.48 19.55
N ASP A 13 1.97 2.70 19.36
CA ASP A 13 3.39 3.05 19.52
C ASP A 13 3.63 3.68 20.90
N PRO A 14 4.28 2.96 21.84
CA PRO A 14 4.53 3.47 23.18
C PRO A 14 5.54 4.63 23.24
N TYR A 15 6.33 4.83 22.18
CA TYR A 15 7.31 5.90 22.14
C TYR A 15 6.70 7.25 21.78
N SER A 16 5.68 7.25 20.93
CA SER A 16 4.96 8.47 20.54
C SER A 16 3.63 8.64 21.27
N ASP A 17 3.21 7.65 22.04
CA ASP A 17 1.88 7.58 22.69
C ASP A 17 0.73 7.76 21.69
N LYS A 18 0.83 7.08 20.54
CA LYS A 18 -0.14 7.18 19.44
C LYS A 18 -0.46 5.82 18.85
N ASN A 19 -1.67 5.72 18.33
CA ASN A 19 -2.01 4.64 17.41
C ASN A 19 -1.50 4.99 16.02
N LEU A 20 -0.76 4.06 15.43
CA LEU A 20 -0.22 4.15 14.08
C LEU A 20 -0.99 3.21 13.16
N ILE A 21 -1.19 3.62 11.92
CA ILE A 21 -1.71 2.72 10.89
C ILE A 21 -0.56 1.82 10.44
N TYR A 22 -0.77 0.51 10.57
CA TYR A 22 0.15 -0.50 10.08
C TYR A 22 -0.59 -1.46 9.16
N SER A 23 -0.69 -1.10 7.92
CA SER A 23 -1.53 -1.80 6.95
C SER A 23 -1.03 -1.57 5.53
N SER A 24 -1.29 -2.55 4.66
CA SER A 24 -1.05 -2.48 3.22
C SER A 24 -2.30 -2.01 2.45
N ILE A 25 -3.08 -1.10 3.01
CA ILE A 25 -4.36 -0.65 2.42
C ILE A 25 -4.18 -0.14 0.98
N ALA A 26 -3.08 0.53 0.68
CA ALA A 26 -2.81 1.04 -0.66
C ALA A 26 -2.43 -0.05 -1.67
N ASP A 27 -1.91 -1.20 -1.22
CA ASP A 27 -1.37 -2.24 -2.10
C ASP A 27 -2.41 -2.85 -3.03
N ASP A 28 -3.60 -3.18 -2.50
CA ASP A 28 -4.70 -3.76 -3.29
C ASP A 28 -5.06 -2.85 -4.48
N TYR A 29 -5.13 -1.55 -4.24
CA TYR A 29 -5.52 -0.57 -5.24
C TYR A 29 -4.39 -0.24 -6.23
N MET A 30 -3.19 0.03 -5.73
CA MET A 30 -2.07 0.49 -6.55
C MET A 30 -1.44 -0.61 -7.39
N TRP A 31 -1.34 -1.83 -6.86
CA TRP A 31 -0.68 -2.92 -7.57
C TRP A 31 -1.58 -3.55 -8.62
N PHE A 32 -2.83 -3.83 -8.28
CA PHE A 32 -3.67 -4.62 -9.17
C PHE A 32 -4.45 -3.79 -10.18
N ASP A 33 -4.67 -2.52 -9.93
CA ASP A 33 -5.31 -1.64 -10.93
C ASP A 33 -4.39 -1.36 -12.14
N THR A 34 -3.08 -1.57 -12.00
CA THR A 34 -2.11 -1.44 -13.09
C THR A 34 -1.92 -2.72 -13.91
N TRP A 35 -2.37 -3.85 -13.42
CA TRP A 35 -2.20 -5.13 -14.11
C TRP A 35 -3.31 -5.35 -15.13
N THR A 36 -2.89 -5.58 -16.38
CA THR A 36 -3.83 -5.90 -17.46
C THR A 36 -4.69 -7.10 -17.10
N GLY A 37 -6.01 -6.92 -17.17
CA GLY A 37 -7.00 -7.95 -16.87
C GLY A 37 -7.34 -8.12 -15.39
N VAL A 38 -6.61 -7.52 -14.46
CA VAL A 38 -6.93 -7.61 -13.02
C VAL A 38 -7.82 -6.47 -12.56
N LYS A 39 -7.60 -5.25 -13.06
CA LYS A 39 -8.42 -4.08 -12.71
C LYS A 39 -9.92 -4.25 -13.02
N ASP A 40 -10.23 -5.05 -14.06
CA ASP A 40 -11.59 -5.26 -14.54
C ASP A 40 -12.27 -6.48 -13.86
N LEU A 41 -11.52 -7.22 -13.02
CA LEU A 41 -12.07 -8.34 -12.28
C LEU A 41 -13.03 -7.85 -11.19
N PRO A 42 -14.14 -8.56 -10.99
CA PRO A 42 -14.97 -8.33 -9.83
C PRO A 42 -14.16 -8.57 -8.55
N HIS A 43 -14.55 -7.88 -7.46
CA HIS A 43 -13.79 -7.90 -6.20
C HIS A 43 -13.46 -9.33 -5.72
N TRP A 44 -14.40 -10.27 -5.83
CA TRP A 44 -14.21 -11.65 -5.36
C TRP A 44 -13.23 -12.49 -6.20
N GLU A 45 -12.89 -12.05 -7.41
CA GLU A 45 -11.92 -12.73 -8.29
C GLU A 45 -10.51 -12.14 -8.21
N ARG A 46 -10.35 -10.99 -7.55
CA ARG A 46 -9.04 -10.35 -7.41
C ARG A 46 -8.10 -11.20 -6.55
N PRO A 47 -6.80 -11.27 -6.90
CA PRO A 47 -5.82 -12.08 -6.17
C PRO A 47 -5.59 -11.60 -4.73
N LEU A 48 -5.69 -10.30 -4.47
CA LEU A 48 -5.67 -9.70 -3.15
C LEU A 48 -6.92 -8.88 -2.95
N LYS A 49 -7.51 -8.93 -1.77
CA LYS A 49 -8.72 -8.20 -1.41
C LYS A 49 -8.55 -7.61 -0.03
N LEU A 50 -8.92 -6.36 0.11
CA LEU A 50 -8.97 -5.68 1.38
C LEU A 50 -10.42 -5.40 1.75
N ASN A 51 -10.84 -5.93 2.90
CA ASN A 51 -12.17 -5.74 3.45
C ASN A 51 -12.05 -5.15 4.85
N PHE A 52 -13.15 -4.59 5.35
CA PHE A 52 -13.30 -4.30 6.78
C PHE A 52 -13.35 -5.60 7.60
N GLY A 53 -13.20 -5.49 8.93
CA GLY A 53 -13.13 -6.65 9.81
C GLY A 53 -14.42 -7.49 9.89
N ASP A 54 -15.54 -6.94 9.45
CA ASP A 54 -16.85 -7.60 9.29
C ASP A 54 -17.08 -8.19 7.89
N ASP A 55 -16.02 -8.25 7.09
CA ASP A 55 -16.04 -8.69 5.69
C ASP A 55 -16.72 -7.70 4.71
N GLU A 56 -17.14 -6.52 5.14
CA GLU A 56 -17.62 -5.50 4.24
C GLU A 56 -16.51 -5.05 3.28
N VAL A 57 -16.86 -4.90 2.01
CA VAL A 57 -15.90 -4.52 0.97
C VAL A 57 -15.54 -3.04 1.11
N MET A 58 -14.26 -2.75 1.29
CA MET A 58 -13.77 -1.38 1.24
C MET A 58 -13.92 -0.84 -0.19
N THR A 59 -14.65 0.26 -0.34
CA THR A 59 -14.90 0.90 -1.63
C THR A 59 -13.63 1.50 -2.24
N ARG A 60 -13.67 1.80 -3.52
CA ARG A 60 -12.56 2.47 -4.21
C ARG A 60 -12.30 3.87 -3.63
N GLU A 61 -13.37 4.58 -3.33
CA GLU A 61 -13.34 5.93 -2.77
C GLU A 61 -12.70 5.94 -1.38
N GLU A 62 -13.01 4.95 -0.56
CA GLU A 62 -12.38 4.80 0.77
C GLU A 62 -10.88 4.49 0.64
N LYS A 63 -10.50 3.58 -0.25
CA LYS A 63 -9.08 3.28 -0.52
C LYS A 63 -8.34 4.50 -1.07
N GLN A 64 -8.99 5.28 -1.94
CA GLN A 64 -8.38 6.49 -2.50
C GLN A 64 -8.03 7.52 -1.43
N GLN A 65 -8.83 7.65 -0.36
CA GLN A 65 -8.51 8.54 0.75
C GLN A 65 -7.17 8.20 1.42
N PHE A 66 -6.84 6.91 1.53
CA PHE A 66 -5.53 6.49 2.05
C PHE A 66 -4.40 6.84 1.08
N VAL A 67 -4.59 6.60 -0.21
CA VAL A 67 -3.61 6.97 -1.23
C VAL A 67 -3.35 8.46 -1.22
N ASP A 68 -4.40 9.27 -1.21
CA ASP A 68 -4.31 10.73 -1.16
C ASP A 68 -3.59 11.23 0.11
N ALA A 69 -3.84 10.57 1.25
CA ALA A 69 -3.15 10.89 2.50
C ALA A 69 -1.65 10.55 2.43
N PHE A 70 -1.28 9.41 1.85
CA PHE A 70 0.12 9.04 1.64
C PHE A 70 0.81 10.01 0.68
N ASP A 71 0.18 10.37 -0.42
CA ASP A 71 0.73 11.30 -1.41
C ASP A 71 0.91 12.70 -0.83
N ALA A 72 -0.06 13.17 -0.04
CA ALA A 72 0.01 14.48 0.61
C ALA A 72 1.14 14.61 1.65
N HIS A 73 1.58 13.48 2.24
CA HIS A 73 2.61 13.45 3.28
C HIS A 73 3.91 12.77 2.82
N GLY A 74 3.97 12.36 1.55
CA GLY A 74 5.14 11.72 0.95
C GLY A 74 6.33 12.67 0.88
N VAL A 75 7.51 12.17 1.28
CA VAL A 75 8.78 12.88 1.16
C VAL A 75 9.67 12.13 0.18
N PRO A 76 10.03 12.73 -0.96
CA PRO A 76 10.87 12.06 -1.94
C PRO A 76 12.31 11.88 -1.43
N ILE A 77 12.86 10.70 -1.65
CA ILE A 77 14.27 10.40 -1.40
C ILE A 77 14.98 10.30 -2.74
N TYR A 78 15.93 11.20 -2.99
CA TYR A 78 16.73 11.20 -4.21
C TYR A 78 17.98 10.36 -4.00
N TRP A 79 17.97 9.14 -4.52
CA TRP A 79 19.03 8.16 -4.38
C TRP A 79 20.28 8.52 -5.18
N ARG A 80 21.45 8.29 -4.59
CA ARG A 80 22.75 8.27 -5.27
C ARG A 80 23.35 6.90 -5.14
N GLN A 81 24.26 6.56 -6.03
CA GLN A 81 25.00 5.31 -5.95
C GLN A 81 25.75 5.21 -4.61
N GLY A 82 25.50 4.15 -3.88
CA GLY A 82 26.10 3.89 -2.57
C GLY A 82 25.23 4.35 -1.38
N ASP A 83 24.10 5.01 -1.60
CA ASP A 83 23.20 5.40 -0.53
C ASP A 83 22.53 4.18 0.10
N ILE A 84 22.42 4.20 1.42
CA ILE A 84 21.68 3.23 2.23
C ILE A 84 20.64 3.98 3.05
N SER A 85 19.39 3.52 3.00
CA SER A 85 18.32 4.05 3.85
C SER A 85 17.94 3.04 4.92
N VAL A 86 17.81 3.53 6.14
CA VAL A 86 17.27 2.76 7.26
C VAL A 86 15.91 3.36 7.61
N ILE A 87 14.86 2.56 7.48
CA ILE A 87 13.48 3.00 7.64
C ILE A 87 12.84 2.25 8.80
N CYS A 88 12.20 2.97 9.71
CA CYS A 88 11.34 2.37 10.71
C CYS A 88 10.00 1.98 10.07
N ASN A 89 9.89 0.76 9.59
CA ASN A 89 8.71 0.26 8.88
C ASN A 89 7.42 0.25 9.73
N PHE A 90 7.54 0.40 11.03
CA PHE A 90 6.41 0.52 11.94
C PHE A 90 5.78 1.93 11.90
N ARG A 91 6.56 2.97 11.58
CA ARG A 91 6.13 4.38 11.62
C ARG A 91 6.00 5.02 10.25
N THR A 92 6.59 4.42 9.23
CA THR A 92 6.66 4.99 7.90
C THR A 92 6.30 3.95 6.85
N ALA A 93 5.38 4.30 5.98
CA ALA A 93 5.23 3.60 4.72
C ALA A 93 6.33 4.06 3.75
N HIS A 94 6.74 3.18 2.87
CA HIS A 94 7.68 3.51 1.81
C HIS A 94 7.26 2.84 0.50
N GLY A 95 7.60 3.46 -0.60
CA GLY A 95 7.28 2.95 -1.91
C GLY A 95 8.26 3.49 -2.96
N ARG A 96 8.15 2.99 -4.15
CA ARG A 96 8.89 3.46 -5.29
C ARG A 96 7.93 3.78 -6.42
N PRO A 97 7.98 4.99 -7.01
CA PRO A 97 7.24 5.30 -8.21
C PRO A 97 7.53 4.30 -9.33
N GLY A 98 6.54 4.04 -10.17
CA GLY A 98 6.73 3.27 -11.37
C GLY A 98 7.80 3.90 -12.27
N PHE A 99 8.50 3.08 -13.00
CA PHE A 99 9.50 3.53 -13.98
C PHE A 99 9.30 2.78 -15.30
N ASN A 100 9.56 3.48 -16.38
CA ASN A 100 9.63 2.86 -17.70
C ASN A 100 11.10 2.71 -18.07
N LEU A 101 11.52 1.48 -18.40
CA LEU A 101 12.82 1.28 -19.01
C LEU A 101 12.77 1.77 -20.45
N GLU A 102 13.71 2.62 -20.83
CA GLU A 102 13.93 2.91 -22.24
C GLU A 102 14.41 1.68 -22.98
N LYS A 103 14.09 1.61 -24.29
CA LYS A 103 14.41 0.44 -25.11
C LYS A 103 15.92 0.26 -25.18
N GLY A 104 16.46 -0.74 -24.45
CA GLY A 104 17.90 -1.02 -24.36
C GLY A 104 18.52 -0.86 -22.98
N GLU A 105 17.82 -0.34 -22.01
CA GLU A 105 18.23 -0.35 -20.60
C GLU A 105 17.98 -1.73 -19.97
N LYS A 106 18.96 -2.21 -19.17
CA LYS A 106 18.87 -3.49 -18.44
C LYS A 106 18.77 -3.22 -16.95
#